data_0874edf8942668152be2556c4ef474b8
#
_entry.id   0874edf8942668152be2556c4ef474b8
#
_cell.length_a   1.000
_cell.length_b   1.000
_cell.length_c   1.000
_cell.angle_alpha   90.00
_cell.angle_beta   90.00
_cell.angle_gamma   90.00
#
_symmetry.space_group_name_H-M   'P 1'
#
loop_
_entity.id
_entity.type
_entity.pdbx_description
1 polymer ?
#
loop_
_entity_poly.entity_id
_entity_poly.type
_entity_poly.pdbx_seq_one_letter_code
_entity_poly.pdbx_strand_id
1 'polypeptide(L)'
;MSRVASRHDYFPEAPPRGRIRRGDLCAALKIAPFRYWRDPLCLAACAAYAVNRWLLLPHFALGPFMRGHFNDCLLIPAALPLVLWLQRRLGLRAHDGRPTGGEIFLHLAIWAFIAEGAGPFLTHRGTADWWDVVAYSTGAAACSVFWHRREIPCRGRRTPVTPSADAQPKIARPLS
;
A
#
# COMPACT_ATOMS: atom_id res chain seq x y z
N MET A 1 49.96 43.10 -13.57
CA MET A 1 50.36 41.69 -13.39
C MET A 1 49.26 40.98 -12.66
N SER A 2 48.31 40.39 -13.40
CA SER A 2 47.13 39.70 -12.85
C SER A 2 47.41 38.20 -12.78
N ARG A 3 47.32 37.61 -11.58
CA ARG A 3 47.43 36.17 -11.38
C ARG A 3 46.10 35.50 -11.73
N VAL A 4 46.10 34.67 -12.76
CA VAL A 4 45.01 33.78 -13.14
C VAL A 4 45.00 32.63 -12.13
N ALA A 5 43.97 32.55 -11.33
CA ALA A 5 43.75 31.42 -10.42
C ALA A 5 43.28 30.21 -11.25
N SER A 6 44.07 29.15 -11.22
CA SER A 6 43.75 27.85 -11.83
C SER A 6 42.55 27.25 -11.13
N ARG A 7 41.45 27.09 -11.86
CA ARG A 7 40.25 26.37 -11.42
C ARG A 7 40.58 24.87 -11.45
N HIS A 8 40.85 24.29 -10.30
CA HIS A 8 40.88 22.83 -10.15
C HIS A 8 39.47 22.30 -10.40
N ASP A 9 39.30 21.63 -11.53
CA ASP A 9 38.09 20.90 -11.85
C ASP A 9 37.91 19.76 -10.83
N TYR A 10 37.02 19.97 -9.89
CA TYR A 10 36.58 18.95 -8.93
C TYR A 10 35.68 17.96 -9.67
N PHE A 11 36.29 16.92 -10.24
CA PHE A 11 35.53 15.75 -10.69
C PHE A 11 35.09 14.94 -9.45
N PRO A 12 33.80 14.85 -9.15
CA PRO A 12 33.36 13.97 -8.08
C PRO A 12 33.74 12.54 -8.46
N GLU A 13 34.53 11.87 -7.63
CA GLU A 13 34.83 10.45 -7.78
C GLU A 13 33.52 9.66 -7.92
N ALA A 14 33.44 8.86 -8.98
CA ALA A 14 32.29 7.98 -9.18
C ALA A 14 32.14 7.08 -7.95
N PRO A 15 30.93 6.96 -7.39
CA PRO A 15 30.70 6.14 -6.20
C PRO A 15 31.19 4.71 -6.47
N PRO A 16 31.85 4.06 -5.51
CA PRO A 16 32.35 2.71 -5.68
C PRO A 16 31.20 1.82 -6.13
N ARG A 17 31.41 1.07 -7.22
CA ARG A 17 30.45 0.06 -7.71
C ARG A 17 30.30 -1.02 -6.64
N GLY A 18 29.49 -0.71 -5.62
CA GLY A 18 29.16 -1.63 -4.56
C GLY A 18 28.50 -2.87 -5.17
N ARG A 19 29.03 -4.03 -4.85
CA ARG A 19 28.43 -5.32 -5.21
C ARG A 19 27.02 -5.33 -4.64
N ILE A 20 26.00 -5.16 -5.50
CA ILE A 20 24.58 -5.21 -5.11
C ILE A 20 24.38 -6.56 -4.40
N ARG A 21 24.16 -6.51 -3.09
CA ARG A 21 23.91 -7.73 -2.32
C ARG A 21 22.55 -8.28 -2.78
N ARG A 22 22.45 -9.60 -2.90
CA ARG A 22 21.18 -10.27 -3.26
C ARG A 22 20.00 -9.84 -2.37
N GLY A 23 20.27 -9.42 -1.13
CA GLY A 23 19.29 -8.83 -0.24
C GLY A 23 18.71 -7.51 -0.76
N ASP A 24 19.54 -6.67 -1.38
CA ASP A 24 19.12 -5.37 -1.93
C ASP A 24 18.26 -5.58 -3.19
N LEU A 25 18.55 -6.61 -3.99
CA LEU A 25 17.70 -7.03 -5.11
C LEU A 25 16.32 -7.53 -4.63
N CYS A 26 16.28 -8.32 -3.54
CA CYS A 26 15.02 -8.75 -2.94
C CYS A 26 14.24 -7.58 -2.33
N ALA A 27 14.92 -6.59 -1.76
CA ALA A 27 14.28 -5.37 -1.27
C ALA A 27 13.73 -4.52 -2.43
N ALA A 28 14.49 -4.38 -3.52
CA ALA A 28 14.05 -3.67 -4.73
C ALA A 28 12.90 -4.38 -5.46
N LEU A 29 12.88 -5.72 -5.46
CA LEU A 29 11.79 -6.52 -6.04
C LEU A 29 10.51 -6.53 -5.18
N LYS A 30 10.59 -6.15 -3.91
CA LYS A 30 9.44 -6.14 -2.99
C LYS A 30 8.47 -5.00 -3.18
N ILE A 31 8.82 -3.96 -3.90
CA ILE A 31 7.95 -2.79 -4.08
C ILE A 31 7.45 -2.76 -5.52
N ALA A 32 6.66 -3.76 -5.90
CA ALA A 32 5.85 -3.61 -7.10
C ALA A 32 4.92 -2.40 -6.88
N PRO A 33 4.93 -1.41 -7.78
CA PRO A 33 4.09 -0.23 -7.61
C PRO A 33 2.62 -0.63 -7.51
N PHE A 34 1.89 0.00 -6.61
CA PHE A 34 0.47 -0.24 -6.43
C PHE A 34 -0.28 0.21 -7.68
N ARG A 35 -1.13 -0.68 -8.21
CA ARG A 35 -1.79 -0.45 -9.51
C ARG A 35 -2.99 0.50 -9.42
N TYR A 36 -3.30 1.02 -8.22
CA TYR A 36 -4.39 1.95 -7.97
C TYR A 36 -5.73 1.45 -8.57
N TRP A 37 -6.34 2.21 -9.46
CA TRP A 37 -7.59 1.87 -10.12
C TRP A 37 -7.52 0.59 -11.00
N ARG A 38 -6.31 0.10 -11.34
CA ARG A 38 -6.08 -1.19 -12.02
C ARG A 38 -5.86 -2.35 -11.03
N ASP A 39 -5.98 -2.10 -9.73
CA ASP A 39 -5.89 -3.17 -8.74
C ASP A 39 -7.08 -4.13 -8.92
N PRO A 40 -6.84 -5.47 -8.92
CA PRO A 40 -7.90 -6.44 -9.17
C PRO A 40 -9.03 -6.40 -8.14
N LEU A 41 -8.72 -6.03 -6.88
CA LEU A 41 -9.76 -5.88 -5.86
C LEU A 41 -10.64 -4.65 -6.15
N CYS A 42 -10.04 -3.54 -6.56
CA CYS A 42 -10.78 -2.34 -6.96
C CYS A 42 -11.71 -2.63 -8.13
N LEU A 43 -11.19 -3.29 -9.18
CA LEU A 43 -11.99 -3.64 -10.36
C LEU A 43 -13.12 -4.62 -10.02
N ALA A 44 -12.85 -5.63 -9.19
CA ALA A 44 -13.86 -6.58 -8.74
C ALA A 44 -14.94 -5.90 -7.90
N ALA A 45 -14.57 -4.99 -6.99
CA ALA A 45 -15.53 -4.24 -6.20
C ALA A 45 -16.40 -3.32 -7.05
N CYS A 46 -15.82 -2.59 -8.01
CA CYS A 46 -16.58 -1.77 -8.95
C CYS A 46 -17.54 -2.61 -9.81
N ALA A 47 -17.07 -3.76 -10.31
CA ALA A 47 -17.91 -4.66 -11.08
C ALA A 47 -19.05 -5.24 -10.23
N ALA A 48 -18.77 -5.69 -8.99
CA ALA A 48 -19.79 -6.20 -8.08
C ALA A 48 -20.81 -5.13 -7.72
N TYR A 49 -20.40 -3.89 -7.48
CA TYR A 49 -21.29 -2.76 -7.28
C TYR A 49 -22.21 -2.55 -8.49
N ALA A 50 -21.64 -2.50 -9.69
CA ALA A 50 -22.39 -2.30 -10.93
C ALA A 50 -23.41 -3.42 -11.16
N VAL A 51 -23.00 -4.66 -10.98
CA VAL A 51 -23.88 -5.84 -11.11
C VAL A 51 -25.01 -5.77 -10.07
N ASN A 52 -24.69 -5.51 -8.80
CA ASN A 52 -25.73 -5.41 -7.77
C ASN A 52 -26.71 -4.26 -8.08
N ARG A 53 -26.20 -3.08 -8.41
CA ARG A 53 -27.01 -1.87 -8.56
C ARG A 53 -27.89 -1.88 -9.80
N TRP A 54 -27.37 -2.37 -10.92
CA TRP A 54 -28.03 -2.25 -12.23
C TRP A 54 -28.65 -3.55 -12.76
N LEU A 55 -28.16 -4.70 -12.30
CA LEU A 55 -28.69 -6.00 -12.75
C LEU A 55 -29.51 -6.71 -11.65
N LEU A 56 -28.98 -6.80 -10.44
CA LEU A 56 -29.63 -7.62 -9.40
C LEU A 56 -30.79 -6.89 -8.75
N LEU A 57 -30.61 -5.66 -8.28
CA LEU A 57 -31.64 -4.90 -7.56
C LEU A 57 -32.90 -4.61 -8.39
N PRO A 58 -32.81 -4.28 -9.70
CA PRO A 58 -34.00 -4.03 -10.50
C PRO A 58 -34.80 -5.29 -10.86
N HIS A 59 -34.11 -6.44 -10.97
CA HIS A 59 -34.70 -7.65 -11.56
C HIS A 59 -35.04 -8.74 -10.54
N PHE A 60 -34.50 -8.65 -9.31
CA PHE A 60 -34.66 -9.69 -8.32
C PHE A 60 -35.12 -9.12 -6.97
N ALA A 61 -36.02 -9.85 -6.31
CA ALA A 61 -36.44 -9.54 -4.94
C ALA A 61 -35.36 -9.99 -3.92
N LEU A 62 -34.25 -9.25 -3.85
CA LEU A 62 -33.15 -9.56 -2.96
C LEU A 62 -33.47 -9.23 -1.50
N GLY A 63 -32.80 -9.93 -0.59
CA GLY A 63 -32.92 -9.69 0.86
C GLY A 63 -32.41 -8.30 1.29
N PRO A 64 -32.72 -7.89 2.53
CA PRO A 64 -32.40 -6.56 3.06
C PRO A 64 -30.91 -6.21 2.97
N PHE A 65 -30.03 -7.16 3.24
CA PHE A 65 -28.58 -6.97 3.16
C PHE A 65 -28.10 -6.54 1.76
N MET A 66 -28.55 -7.23 0.72
CA MET A 66 -28.17 -6.90 -0.68
C MET A 66 -28.70 -5.54 -1.12
N ARG A 67 -29.83 -5.11 -0.56
CA ARG A 67 -30.45 -3.82 -0.88
C ARG A 67 -29.79 -2.65 -0.15
N GLY A 68 -29.45 -2.84 1.13
CA GLY A 68 -28.92 -1.81 2.01
C GLY A 68 -27.39 -1.83 2.10
N HIS A 69 -26.81 -2.91 2.59
CA HIS A 69 -25.44 -2.91 3.12
C HIS A 69 -24.38 -3.52 2.20
N PHE A 70 -24.76 -4.30 1.17
CA PHE A 70 -23.79 -4.93 0.28
C PHE A 70 -22.90 -3.91 -0.47
N ASN A 71 -23.52 -2.85 -0.97
CA ASN A 71 -22.78 -1.80 -1.68
C ASN A 71 -21.83 -1.04 -0.73
N ASP A 72 -22.20 -0.92 0.52
CA ASP A 72 -21.39 -0.27 1.55
C ASP A 72 -20.13 -1.08 1.88
N CYS A 73 -20.24 -2.42 1.89
CA CYS A 73 -19.06 -3.29 1.98
C CYS A 73 -18.07 -3.08 0.81
N LEU A 74 -18.55 -2.67 -0.37
CA LEU A 74 -17.72 -2.44 -1.56
C LEU A 74 -17.13 -1.04 -1.62
N LEU A 75 -17.56 -0.11 -0.76
CA LEU A 75 -17.15 1.29 -0.80
C LEU A 75 -15.64 1.44 -0.63
N ILE A 76 -15.07 0.86 0.42
CA ILE A 76 -13.64 0.97 0.70
C ILE A 76 -12.77 0.33 -0.39
N PRO A 77 -13.01 -0.94 -0.80
CA PRO A 77 -12.21 -1.55 -1.87
C PRO A 77 -12.33 -0.84 -3.23
N ALA A 78 -13.45 -0.18 -3.52
CA ALA A 78 -13.63 0.58 -4.76
C ALA A 78 -13.02 1.99 -4.67
N ALA A 79 -13.29 2.74 -3.60
CA ALA A 79 -12.93 4.15 -3.49
C ALA A 79 -11.49 4.38 -3.07
N LEU A 80 -10.95 3.59 -2.14
CA LEU A 80 -9.62 3.80 -1.58
C LEU A 80 -8.51 3.85 -2.64
N PRO A 81 -8.42 2.92 -3.61
CA PRO A 81 -7.39 2.99 -4.64
C PRO A 81 -7.47 4.26 -5.48
N LEU A 82 -8.67 4.76 -5.77
CA LEU A 82 -8.88 5.99 -6.53
C LEU A 82 -8.43 7.23 -5.73
N VAL A 83 -8.77 7.28 -4.45
CA VAL A 83 -8.35 8.37 -3.55
C VAL A 83 -6.83 8.38 -3.39
N LEU A 84 -6.20 7.23 -3.19
CA LEU A 84 -4.74 7.13 -3.09
C LEU A 84 -4.04 7.54 -4.41
N TRP A 85 -4.62 7.21 -5.55
CA TRP A 85 -4.14 7.68 -6.84
C TRP A 85 -4.20 9.21 -6.94
N LEU A 86 -5.32 9.80 -6.52
CA LEU A 86 -5.48 11.26 -6.51
C LEU A 86 -4.49 11.92 -5.54
N GLN A 87 -4.36 11.40 -4.32
CA GLN A 87 -3.36 11.88 -3.35
C GLN A 87 -1.93 11.82 -3.91
N ARG A 88 -1.60 10.76 -4.65
CA ARG A 88 -0.30 10.66 -5.33
C ARG A 88 -0.13 11.73 -6.39
N ARG A 89 -1.16 11.99 -7.18
CA ARG A 89 -1.16 13.04 -8.21
C ARG A 89 -1.01 14.44 -7.62
N LEU A 90 -1.60 14.68 -6.46
CA LEU A 90 -1.52 15.95 -5.74
C LEU A 90 -0.22 16.08 -4.91
N GLY A 91 0.67 15.11 -4.94
CA GLY A 91 1.91 15.15 -4.14
C GLY A 91 1.72 14.91 -2.64
N LEU A 92 0.51 14.55 -2.20
CA LEU A 92 0.19 14.30 -0.79
C LEU A 92 0.67 12.92 -0.32
N ARG A 93 0.94 12.00 -1.24
CA ARG A 93 1.43 10.66 -0.96
C ARG A 93 2.85 10.49 -1.49
N ALA A 94 3.80 10.21 -0.61
CA ALA A 94 5.22 10.13 -0.96
C ALA A 94 5.65 8.82 -1.62
N HIS A 95 4.85 7.73 -1.48
CA HIS A 95 5.22 6.40 -1.98
C HIS A 95 4.15 5.80 -2.90
N ASP A 96 4.59 4.92 -3.79
CA ASP A 96 3.71 4.14 -4.69
C ASP A 96 3.48 2.71 -4.19
N GLY A 97 3.68 2.47 -2.90
CA GLY A 97 3.44 1.18 -2.27
C GLY A 97 1.94 0.85 -2.13
N ARG A 98 1.66 -0.35 -1.63
CA ARG A 98 0.29 -0.75 -1.28
C ARG A 98 -0.27 0.13 -0.16
N PRO A 99 -1.61 0.18 -0.02
CA PRO A 99 -2.23 0.88 1.08
C PRO A 99 -1.76 0.33 2.41
N THR A 100 -1.37 1.21 3.31
CA THR A 100 -1.03 0.85 4.70
C THR A 100 -2.30 0.66 5.53
N GLY A 101 -2.21 -0.06 6.64
CA GLY A 101 -3.33 -0.20 7.57
C GLY A 101 -3.86 1.15 8.07
N GLY A 102 -2.95 2.12 8.28
CA GLY A 102 -3.33 3.49 8.66
C GLY A 102 -4.09 4.24 7.57
N GLU A 103 -3.69 4.10 6.31
CA GLU A 103 -4.42 4.69 5.18
C GLU A 103 -5.82 4.08 5.05
N ILE A 104 -5.95 2.75 5.20
CA ILE A 104 -7.26 2.06 5.16
C ILE A 104 -8.15 2.57 6.30
N PHE A 105 -7.62 2.61 7.53
CA PHE A 105 -8.36 3.08 8.70
C PHE A 105 -8.79 4.54 8.58
N LEU A 106 -7.89 5.42 8.13
CA LEU A 106 -8.21 6.83 7.93
C LEU A 106 -9.36 7.01 6.95
N HIS A 107 -9.33 6.31 5.83
CA HIS A 107 -10.40 6.39 4.83
C HIS A 107 -11.71 5.80 5.35
N LEU A 108 -11.66 4.69 6.07
CA LEU A 108 -12.83 4.14 6.76
C LEU A 108 -13.45 5.18 7.70
N ALA A 109 -12.64 5.83 8.54
CA ALA A 109 -13.12 6.84 9.49
C ALA A 109 -13.73 8.07 8.78
N ILE A 110 -13.10 8.53 7.69
CA ILE A 110 -13.61 9.65 6.90
C ILE A 110 -14.96 9.29 6.26
N TRP A 111 -15.07 8.13 5.63
CA TRP A 111 -16.31 7.71 4.97
C TRP A 111 -17.42 7.46 5.99
N ALA A 112 -17.14 6.81 7.12
CA ALA A 112 -18.10 6.63 8.18
C ALA A 112 -18.59 7.98 8.74
N PHE A 113 -17.68 8.94 8.97
CA PHE A 113 -18.04 10.27 9.43
C PHE A 113 -18.89 11.03 8.40
N ILE A 114 -18.54 10.96 7.11
CA ILE A 114 -19.31 11.66 6.05
C ILE A 114 -20.71 11.02 5.91
N ALA A 115 -20.80 9.70 5.86
CA ALA A 115 -22.06 9.02 5.60
C ALA A 115 -23.01 9.09 6.80
N GLU A 116 -22.49 8.80 8.00
CA GLU A 116 -23.32 8.63 9.21
C GLU A 116 -23.38 9.88 10.08
N GLY A 117 -22.37 10.72 10.04
CA GLY A 117 -22.31 11.96 10.81
C GLY A 117 -22.79 13.16 10.00
N ALA A 118 -21.98 13.58 9.03
CA ALA A 118 -22.24 14.80 8.29
C ALA A 118 -23.43 14.68 7.32
N GLY A 119 -23.62 13.53 6.68
CA GLY A 119 -24.65 13.31 5.67
C GLY A 119 -26.06 13.58 6.19
N PRO A 120 -26.53 12.86 7.19
CA PRO A 120 -27.87 13.07 7.78
C PRO A 120 -28.06 14.50 8.30
N PHE A 121 -27.03 15.07 8.95
CA PHE A 121 -27.08 16.41 9.50
C PHE A 121 -27.21 17.50 8.42
N LEU A 122 -26.43 17.40 7.33
CA LEU A 122 -26.40 18.42 6.27
C LEU A 122 -27.56 18.29 5.29
N THR A 123 -27.98 17.06 4.98
CA THR A 123 -28.99 16.82 3.94
C THR A 123 -30.41 16.73 4.50
N HIS A 124 -30.56 16.60 5.81
CA HIS A 124 -31.83 16.28 6.49
C HIS A 124 -32.54 15.05 5.89
N ARG A 125 -31.78 14.18 5.23
CA ARG A 125 -32.24 12.96 4.58
C ARG A 125 -31.42 11.78 5.08
N GLY A 126 -32.09 10.65 5.27
CA GLY A 126 -31.48 9.42 5.79
C GLY A 126 -31.46 9.40 7.32
N THR A 127 -31.22 8.24 7.84
CA THR A 127 -30.98 7.96 9.26
C THR A 127 -29.57 7.43 9.39
N ALA A 128 -28.83 7.89 10.39
CA ALA A 128 -27.56 7.27 10.73
C ALA A 128 -27.81 5.79 11.09
N ASP A 129 -27.21 4.89 10.33
CA ASP A 129 -27.32 3.45 10.55
C ASP A 129 -25.94 2.86 10.86
N TRP A 130 -25.77 2.45 12.11
CA TRP A 130 -24.52 1.86 12.54
C TRP A 130 -24.17 0.54 11.79
N TRP A 131 -25.16 -0.14 11.16
CA TRP A 131 -24.93 -1.28 10.30
C TRP A 131 -24.15 -0.93 9.05
N ASP A 132 -24.27 0.30 8.54
CA ASP A 132 -23.48 0.78 7.43
C ASP A 132 -22.00 0.94 7.83
N VAL A 133 -21.72 1.38 9.06
CA VAL A 133 -20.37 1.41 9.62
C VAL A 133 -19.77 -0.01 9.72
N VAL A 134 -20.58 -0.99 10.12
CA VAL A 134 -20.16 -2.40 10.14
C VAL A 134 -19.87 -2.89 8.73
N ALA A 135 -20.70 -2.53 7.75
CA ALA A 135 -20.49 -2.87 6.34
C ALA A 135 -19.20 -2.27 5.79
N TYR A 136 -18.95 -0.95 6.00
CA TYR A 136 -17.68 -0.30 5.63
C TYR A 136 -16.46 -0.96 6.29
N SER A 137 -16.59 -1.28 7.59
CA SER A 137 -15.53 -1.95 8.35
C SER A 137 -15.20 -3.34 7.81
N THR A 138 -16.23 -4.08 7.41
CA THR A 138 -16.07 -5.40 6.77
C THR A 138 -15.31 -5.27 5.44
N GLY A 139 -15.68 -4.30 4.61
CA GLY A 139 -14.95 -3.98 3.39
C GLY A 139 -13.51 -3.60 3.63
N ALA A 140 -13.25 -2.75 4.62
CA ALA A 140 -11.89 -2.33 5.01
C ALA A 140 -11.05 -3.51 5.52
N ALA A 141 -11.63 -4.40 6.32
CA ALA A 141 -10.95 -5.62 6.79
C ALA A 141 -10.60 -6.55 5.63
N ALA A 142 -11.52 -6.76 4.69
CA ALA A 142 -11.27 -7.56 3.49
C ALA A 142 -10.14 -6.97 2.64
N CYS A 143 -10.09 -5.64 2.46
CA CYS A 143 -9.00 -4.93 1.80
C CYS A 143 -7.67 -5.16 2.50
N SER A 144 -7.65 -4.98 3.82
CA SER A 144 -6.44 -5.15 4.63
C SER A 144 -5.88 -6.56 4.46
N VAL A 145 -6.71 -7.57 4.61
CA VAL A 145 -6.32 -8.98 4.42
C VAL A 145 -5.82 -9.24 3.00
N PHE A 146 -6.53 -8.77 1.98
CA PHE A 146 -6.16 -8.99 0.58
C PHE A 146 -4.82 -8.37 0.22
N TRP A 147 -4.59 -7.12 0.58
CA TRP A 147 -3.36 -6.42 0.21
C TRP A 147 -2.16 -6.88 1.06
N HIS A 148 -2.35 -7.22 2.35
CA HIS A 148 -1.25 -7.69 3.20
C HIS A 148 -0.89 -9.16 2.94
N ARG A 149 -1.84 -10.04 2.61
CA ARG A 149 -1.52 -11.44 2.26
C ARG A 149 -0.67 -11.58 1.00
N ARG A 150 -0.67 -10.60 0.12
CA ARG A 150 0.20 -10.57 -1.07
C ARG A 150 1.64 -10.17 -0.77
N GLU A 151 1.96 -9.83 0.46
CA GLU A 151 3.33 -9.76 0.94
C GLU A 151 3.84 -11.18 1.20
N ILE A 152 4.18 -11.91 0.13
CA ILE A 152 4.91 -13.17 0.29
C ILE A 152 6.28 -12.77 0.82
N PRO A 153 6.62 -13.08 2.08
CA PRO A 153 7.96 -12.84 2.57
C PRO A 153 8.87 -13.70 1.71
N CYS A 154 9.82 -13.11 0.99
CA CYS A 154 11.01 -13.83 0.60
C CYS A 154 11.66 -14.29 1.90
N ARG A 155 11.25 -15.44 2.41
CA ARG A 155 11.86 -16.09 3.56
C ARG A 155 13.27 -16.45 3.11
N GLY A 156 14.17 -15.47 3.30
CA GLY A 156 15.59 -15.66 3.01
C GLY A 156 16.01 -16.94 3.68
N ARG A 157 16.28 -17.96 2.88
CA ARG A 157 17.01 -19.13 3.35
C ARG A 157 18.24 -18.54 4.02
N ARG A 158 18.28 -18.54 5.35
CA ARG A 158 19.49 -18.23 6.11
C ARG A 158 20.50 -19.26 5.61
N THR A 159 21.33 -18.86 4.66
CA THR A 159 22.54 -19.64 4.39
C THR A 159 23.31 -19.64 5.69
N PRO A 160 23.65 -20.79 6.26
CA PRO A 160 24.53 -20.83 7.41
C PRO A 160 25.76 -20.02 7.03
N VAL A 161 26.09 -19.02 7.82
CA VAL A 161 27.36 -18.30 7.70
C VAL A 161 28.40 -19.36 8.03
N THR A 162 29.01 -19.94 7.02
CA THR A 162 30.19 -20.78 7.19
C THR A 162 31.24 -19.85 7.79
N PRO A 163 31.74 -20.12 9.00
CA PRO A 163 32.81 -19.33 9.56
C PRO A 163 33.97 -19.34 8.57
N SER A 164 34.42 -18.17 8.16
CA SER A 164 35.59 -18.06 7.27
C SER A 164 36.78 -18.68 7.98
N ALA A 165 37.32 -19.73 7.39
CA ALA A 165 38.49 -20.45 7.93
C ALA A 165 39.79 -19.60 7.90
N ASP A 166 39.69 -18.35 7.47
CA ASP A 166 40.86 -17.46 7.31
C ASP A 166 41.23 -16.64 8.55
N ALA A 167 40.58 -16.88 9.68
CA ALA A 167 40.98 -16.26 10.96
C ALA A 167 42.03 -17.13 11.69
N GLN A 168 43.06 -17.56 10.99
CA GLN A 168 44.23 -18.12 11.67
C GLN A 168 45.03 -16.99 12.30
N PRO A 169 45.25 -16.97 13.65
CA PRO A 169 46.12 -16.00 14.27
C PRO A 169 47.54 -16.23 13.77
N LYS A 170 48.16 -15.19 13.17
CA LYS A 170 49.60 -15.17 12.91
C LYS A 170 50.35 -15.35 14.20
N ILE A 171 50.85 -16.54 14.42
CA ILE A 171 51.77 -16.82 15.53
C ILE A 171 53.05 -16.04 15.23
N ALA A 172 53.33 -15.04 16.06
CA ALA A 172 54.57 -14.30 16.03
C ALA A 172 55.74 -15.25 16.29
N ARG A 173 56.70 -15.34 15.38
CA ARG A 173 57.98 -16.08 15.59
C ARG A 173 58.77 -15.32 16.64
N PRO A 174 59.35 -16.03 17.64
CA PRO A 174 60.30 -15.42 18.55
C PRO A 174 61.61 -15.12 17.82
N LEU A 175 62.14 -13.93 18.03
CA LEU A 175 63.46 -13.52 17.61
C LEU A 175 64.50 -14.24 18.50
N SER A 176 65.35 -15.03 17.91
CA SER A 176 66.57 -15.61 18.49
C SER A 176 67.75 -14.76 18.11
#